data_ba5b9c97c1449701b0488f4bc7a6d78b
#
_entry.id   ba5b9c97c1449701b0488f4bc7a6d78b
#
_cell.length_a   1.000
_cell.length_b   1.000
_cell.length_c   1.000
_cell.angle_alpha   90.00
_cell.angle_beta   90.00
_cell.angle_gamma   90.00
#
_symmetry.space_group_name_H-M   'P 1'
#
loop_
_entity.id
_entity.type
_entity.pdbx_description
1 polymer ?
#
loop_
_entity_poly.entity_id
_entity_poly.type
_entity_poly.pdbx_seq_one_letter_code
_entity_poly.pdbx_strand_id
1 'polypeptide(L)'
;YFSVIGELGRAAAVTTSYTGNDHWPNLYAGAFTLVLVWLYVLNRRISWKEKVPRMLMLVFFLVSFADNQLDYIWHGMHFPQALPGRQSFLYIFVLLVMGFATIRKWKGTRRWHIIIAVLAALTLMVLSGYYGDELVTEYMAVVITMLFILVYGILLLLLKIAPKKM
;
A
#
# COMPACT_ATOMS: atom_id res chain seq x y z
N TYR A 1 -8.49 -14.20 -5.83
CA TYR A 1 -8.85 -12.90 -5.24
C TYR A 1 -7.95 -12.52 -4.05
N PHE A 2 -7.51 -13.49 -3.23
CA PHE A 2 -6.67 -13.22 -2.05
C PHE A 2 -5.19 -12.98 -2.40
N SER A 3 -4.74 -13.41 -3.56
CA SER A 3 -3.39 -13.18 -4.07
C SER A 3 -3.02 -11.69 -4.19
N VAL A 4 -3.99 -10.81 -4.49
CA VAL A 4 -3.78 -9.35 -4.52
C VAL A 4 -3.31 -8.81 -3.15
N ILE A 5 -3.75 -9.41 -2.04
CA ILE A 5 -3.30 -9.03 -0.69
C ILE A 5 -1.83 -9.41 -0.51
N GLY A 6 -1.40 -10.57 -1.06
CA GLY A 6 0.00 -10.99 -1.07
C GLY A 6 0.91 -9.97 -1.72
N GLU A 7 0.49 -9.39 -2.85
CA GLU A 7 1.28 -8.43 -3.61
C GLU A 7 1.51 -7.07 -2.91
N LEU A 8 0.69 -6.71 -1.94
CA LEU A 8 0.88 -5.48 -1.16
C LEU A 8 2.18 -5.46 -0.34
N GLY A 9 2.70 -6.63 -0.01
CA GLY A 9 3.94 -6.79 0.76
C GLY A 9 5.14 -7.25 -0.05
N ARG A 10 4.96 -7.60 -1.32
CA ARG A 10 6.07 -8.07 -2.17
C ARG A 10 6.99 -6.93 -2.55
N ALA A 11 8.29 -7.12 -2.30
CA ALA A 11 9.31 -6.37 -3.01
C ALA A 11 9.24 -6.74 -4.50
N ALA A 12 9.47 -5.76 -5.39
CA ALA A 12 9.47 -6.00 -6.83
C ALA A 12 10.38 -7.19 -7.18
N ALA A 13 9.78 -8.31 -7.55
CA ALA A 13 10.54 -9.46 -8.03
C ALA A 13 11.16 -9.11 -9.39
N VAL A 14 12.44 -9.45 -9.56
CA VAL A 14 13.09 -9.34 -10.86
C VAL A 14 12.43 -10.36 -11.78
N THR A 15 11.73 -9.87 -12.79
CA THR A 15 11.06 -10.72 -13.77
C THR A 15 12.10 -11.38 -14.66
N THR A 16 12.31 -12.67 -14.49
CA THR A 16 13.30 -13.45 -15.28
C THR A 16 12.73 -13.96 -16.62
N SER A 17 11.41 -13.92 -16.82
CA SER A 17 10.76 -14.28 -18.08
C SER A 17 9.50 -13.46 -18.31
N TYR A 18 9.37 -12.87 -19.50
CA TYR A 18 8.21 -12.06 -19.93
C TYR A 18 7.06 -12.89 -20.53
N THR A 19 7.15 -14.22 -20.50
CA THR A 19 6.25 -15.11 -21.27
C THR A 19 5.36 -16.02 -20.41
N GLY A 20 5.27 -15.81 -19.08
CA GLY A 20 4.44 -16.60 -18.19
C GLY A 20 3.15 -15.90 -17.79
N ASN A 21 2.08 -16.68 -17.55
CA ASN A 21 0.79 -16.18 -17.04
C ASN A 21 0.82 -15.75 -15.56
N ASP A 22 1.99 -15.86 -14.89
CA ASP A 22 2.16 -15.72 -13.44
C ASP A 22 2.77 -14.39 -13.03
N HIS A 23 2.50 -13.32 -13.77
CA HIS A 23 3.01 -12.00 -13.44
C HIS A 23 1.95 -11.20 -12.70
N TRP A 24 2.23 -10.93 -11.44
CA TRP A 24 1.39 -10.10 -10.58
C TRP A 24 1.80 -8.62 -10.67
N PRO A 25 0.84 -7.68 -10.55
CA PRO A 25 1.15 -6.25 -10.54
C PRO A 25 2.00 -5.89 -9.33
N ASN A 26 3.00 -5.04 -9.52
CA ASN A 26 3.76 -4.49 -8.40
C ASN A 26 2.91 -3.43 -7.68
N LEU A 27 2.41 -3.77 -6.50
CA LEU A 27 1.56 -2.92 -5.67
C LEU A 27 2.29 -2.29 -4.47
N TYR A 28 3.55 -2.65 -4.25
CA TYR A 28 4.32 -2.18 -3.11
C TYR A 28 4.77 -0.73 -3.31
N ALA A 29 4.27 0.16 -2.46
CA ALA A 29 4.60 1.60 -2.48
C ALA A 29 5.54 2.02 -1.33
N GLY A 30 6.14 1.05 -0.63
CA GLY A 30 7.05 1.27 0.50
C GLY A 30 6.35 1.28 1.86
N ALA A 31 7.06 0.79 2.89
CA ALA A 31 6.57 0.63 4.27
C ALA A 31 6.07 1.96 4.88
N PHE A 32 6.75 3.07 4.59
CA PHE A 32 6.34 4.39 5.08
C PHE A 32 5.01 4.83 4.49
N THR A 33 4.80 4.61 3.20
CA THR A 33 3.54 4.95 2.51
C THR A 33 2.37 4.18 3.10
N LEU A 34 2.54 2.90 3.45
CA LEU A 34 1.51 2.10 4.10
C LEU A 34 1.06 2.74 5.43
N VAL A 35 1.99 3.16 6.27
CA VAL A 35 1.66 3.85 7.53
C VAL A 35 0.95 5.17 7.26
N LEU A 36 1.43 5.97 6.28
CA LEU A 36 0.83 7.26 5.94
C LEU A 36 -0.60 7.14 5.40
N VAL A 37 -0.91 6.10 4.65
CA VAL A 37 -2.27 5.84 4.12
C VAL A 37 -3.25 5.54 5.26
N TRP A 38 -2.87 4.73 6.23
CA TRP A 38 -3.69 4.53 7.42
C TRP A 38 -3.87 5.81 8.24
N LEU A 39 -2.80 6.59 8.37
CA LEU A 39 -2.89 7.91 9.00
C LEU A 39 -3.78 8.88 8.21
N TYR A 40 -3.82 8.78 6.87
CA TYR A 40 -4.74 9.55 6.04
C TYR A 40 -6.19 9.31 6.43
N VAL A 41 -6.58 8.05 6.56
CA VAL A 41 -7.94 7.66 6.95
C VAL A 41 -8.28 8.19 8.34
N LEU A 42 -7.36 8.12 9.29
CA LEU A 42 -7.57 8.52 10.68
C LEU A 42 -7.45 10.04 10.91
N ASN A 43 -6.85 10.79 9.98
CA ASN A 43 -6.59 12.21 10.14
C ASN A 43 -7.89 13.05 10.15
N ARG A 44 -8.15 13.74 11.25
CA ARG A 44 -9.36 14.55 11.43
C ARG A 44 -9.41 15.85 10.63
N ARG A 45 -8.25 16.33 10.13
CA ARG A 45 -8.19 17.56 9.30
C ARG A 45 -8.39 17.30 7.82
N ILE A 46 -8.48 16.05 7.42
CA ILE A 46 -8.81 15.65 6.05
C ILE A 46 -10.32 15.42 6.00
N SER A 47 -11.01 16.16 5.14
CA SER A 47 -12.45 16.08 5.02
C SER A 47 -12.88 14.75 4.40
N TRP A 48 -14.10 14.32 4.72
CA TRP A 48 -14.68 13.13 4.10
C TRP A 48 -14.84 13.29 2.58
N LYS A 49 -15.09 14.51 2.09
CA LYS A 49 -15.15 14.83 0.65
C LYS A 49 -13.82 14.53 -0.08
N GLU A 50 -12.69 14.62 0.63
CA GLU A 50 -11.37 14.26 0.08
C GLU A 50 -11.05 12.76 0.29
N LYS A 51 -11.48 12.17 1.41
CA LYS A 51 -11.19 10.77 1.75
C LYS A 51 -11.95 9.80 0.86
N VAL A 52 -13.28 9.96 0.78
CA VAL A 52 -14.15 8.99 0.12
C VAL A 52 -13.75 8.75 -1.34
N PRO A 53 -13.55 9.78 -2.20
CA PRO A 53 -13.15 9.52 -3.58
C PRO A 53 -11.84 8.76 -3.70
N ARG A 54 -10.81 9.10 -2.90
CA ARG A 54 -9.51 8.42 -2.95
C ARG A 54 -9.59 6.98 -2.45
N MET A 55 -10.37 6.74 -1.40
CA MET A 55 -10.60 5.37 -0.91
C MET A 55 -11.37 4.53 -1.94
N LEU A 56 -12.40 5.10 -2.58
CA LEU A 56 -13.12 4.43 -3.66
C LEU A 56 -12.20 4.11 -4.84
N MET A 57 -11.31 5.05 -5.21
CA MET A 57 -10.30 4.78 -6.24
C MET A 57 -9.37 3.63 -5.85
N LEU A 58 -8.90 3.58 -4.61
CA LEU A 58 -8.06 2.45 -4.15
C LEU A 58 -8.80 1.13 -4.23
N VAL A 59 -10.03 1.08 -3.73
CA VAL A 59 -10.88 -0.13 -3.80
C VAL A 59 -11.11 -0.53 -5.26
N PHE A 60 -11.42 0.43 -6.13
CA PHE A 60 -11.60 0.19 -7.57
C PHE A 60 -10.33 -0.44 -8.20
N PHE A 61 -9.15 0.10 -7.90
CA PHE A 61 -7.89 -0.48 -8.41
C PHE A 61 -7.64 -1.88 -7.85
N LEU A 62 -7.86 -2.11 -6.55
CA LEU A 62 -7.68 -3.44 -5.95
C LEU A 62 -8.62 -4.48 -6.57
N VAL A 63 -9.88 -4.11 -6.82
CA VAL A 63 -10.83 -4.97 -7.55
C VAL A 63 -10.37 -5.17 -8.99
N SER A 64 -9.89 -4.12 -9.65
CA SER A 64 -9.39 -4.18 -11.03
C SER A 64 -8.17 -5.09 -11.19
N PHE A 65 -7.31 -5.21 -10.18
CA PHE A 65 -6.19 -6.15 -10.18
C PHE A 65 -6.63 -7.61 -9.93
N ALA A 66 -7.78 -7.79 -9.28
CA ALA A 66 -8.33 -9.12 -9.00
C ALA A 66 -9.22 -9.68 -10.11
N ASP A 67 -9.64 -8.84 -11.06
CA ASP A 67 -10.60 -9.20 -12.12
C ASP A 67 -9.97 -9.09 -13.51
N ASN A 68 -9.88 -10.24 -14.20
CA ASN A 68 -9.29 -10.32 -15.54
C ASN A 68 -10.08 -9.53 -16.60
N GLN A 69 -11.39 -9.30 -16.40
CA GLN A 69 -12.20 -8.53 -17.36
C GLN A 69 -11.88 -7.06 -17.27
N LEU A 70 -11.65 -6.53 -16.04
CA LEU A 70 -11.22 -5.16 -15.84
C LEU A 70 -9.80 -4.96 -16.36
N ASP A 71 -8.91 -5.92 -16.16
CA ASP A 71 -7.55 -5.88 -16.73
C ASP A 71 -7.58 -5.85 -18.26
N TYR A 72 -8.45 -6.62 -18.90
CA TYR A 72 -8.69 -6.59 -20.35
C TYR A 72 -9.10 -5.19 -20.84
N ILE A 73 -9.99 -4.49 -20.12
CA ILE A 73 -10.41 -3.13 -20.46
C ILE A 73 -9.22 -2.15 -20.37
N TRP A 74 -8.40 -2.25 -19.31
CA TRP A 74 -7.21 -1.43 -19.11
C TRP A 74 -6.16 -1.60 -20.21
N HIS A 75 -6.12 -2.78 -20.84
CA HIS A 75 -5.23 -3.09 -21.96
C HIS A 75 -5.82 -2.78 -23.35
N GLY A 76 -6.86 -1.92 -23.42
CA GLY A 76 -7.48 -1.52 -24.66
C GLY A 76 -8.26 -2.66 -25.33
N MET A 77 -8.96 -3.45 -24.54
CA MET A 77 -9.73 -4.62 -24.99
C MET A 77 -8.85 -5.73 -25.61
N HIS A 78 -7.63 -5.88 -25.08
CA HIS A 78 -6.70 -6.95 -25.45
C HIS A 78 -6.22 -7.68 -24.20
N PHE A 79 -6.08 -9.00 -24.23
CA PHE A 79 -5.51 -9.74 -23.10
C PHE A 79 -4.00 -9.52 -23.04
N PRO A 80 -3.47 -9.07 -21.89
CA PRO A 80 -2.04 -8.83 -21.74
C PRO A 80 -1.28 -10.16 -21.80
N GLN A 81 -0.37 -10.30 -22.77
CA GLN A 81 0.44 -11.51 -22.88
C GLN A 81 1.64 -11.54 -21.93
N ALA A 82 2.01 -10.43 -21.32
CA ALA A 82 3.27 -10.36 -20.58
C ALA A 82 3.31 -9.38 -19.38
N LEU A 83 2.36 -8.48 -19.20
CA LEU A 83 2.42 -7.45 -18.16
C LEU A 83 1.01 -7.13 -17.62
N PRO A 84 0.42 -7.98 -16.77
CA PRO A 84 -0.86 -7.68 -16.14
C PRO A 84 -0.71 -6.50 -15.16
N GLY A 85 -1.78 -5.73 -14.99
CA GLY A 85 -1.80 -4.68 -13.98
C GLY A 85 -0.95 -3.44 -14.30
N ARG A 86 -0.81 -3.07 -15.57
CA ARG A 86 -0.08 -1.83 -15.98
C ARG A 86 -0.58 -0.58 -15.26
N GLN A 87 -1.86 -0.54 -14.87
CA GLN A 87 -2.47 0.54 -14.11
C GLN A 87 -1.96 0.64 -12.66
N SER A 88 -1.08 -0.25 -12.19
CA SER A 88 -0.50 -0.22 -10.84
C SER A 88 0.19 1.11 -10.51
N PHE A 89 0.79 1.80 -11.50
CA PHE A 89 1.38 3.11 -11.28
C PHE A 89 0.35 4.17 -10.84
N LEU A 90 -0.90 4.09 -11.34
CA LEU A 90 -1.99 4.99 -10.91
C LEU A 90 -2.39 4.70 -9.46
N TYR A 91 -2.46 3.43 -9.09
CA TYR A 91 -2.69 3.01 -7.70
C TYR A 91 -1.60 3.56 -6.77
N ILE A 92 -0.33 3.36 -7.12
CA ILE A 92 0.81 3.89 -6.35
C ILE A 92 0.74 5.42 -6.27
N PHE A 93 0.41 6.09 -7.36
CA PHE A 93 0.23 7.54 -7.37
C PHE A 93 -0.84 8.01 -6.38
N VAL A 94 -2.00 7.33 -6.30
CA VAL A 94 -3.06 7.64 -5.32
C VAL A 94 -2.56 7.44 -3.90
N LEU A 95 -1.82 6.37 -3.62
CA LEU A 95 -1.21 6.15 -2.30
C LEU A 95 -0.25 7.27 -1.90
N LEU A 96 0.61 7.72 -2.84
CA LEU A 96 1.55 8.82 -2.61
C LEU A 96 0.84 10.15 -2.36
N VAL A 97 -0.22 10.44 -3.12
CA VAL A 97 -1.07 11.64 -2.91
C VAL A 97 -1.72 11.61 -1.53
N MET A 98 -2.22 10.46 -1.08
CA MET A 98 -2.78 10.30 0.27
C MET A 98 -1.70 10.47 1.35
N GLY A 99 -0.52 9.89 1.16
CA GLY A 99 0.63 10.06 2.04
C GLY A 99 1.06 11.53 2.15
N PHE A 100 1.20 12.21 1.03
CA PHE A 100 1.55 13.64 1.00
C PHE A 100 0.49 14.50 1.71
N ALA A 101 -0.80 14.24 1.47
CA ALA A 101 -1.89 14.95 2.16
C ALA A 101 -1.83 14.75 3.68
N THR A 102 -1.41 13.57 4.14
CA THR A 102 -1.20 13.27 5.57
C THR A 102 -0.09 14.12 6.15
N ILE A 103 1.06 14.18 5.49
CA ILE A 103 2.22 14.98 5.90
C ILE A 103 1.83 16.47 5.93
N ARG A 104 1.21 16.97 4.89
CA ARG A 104 0.75 18.37 4.81
C ARG A 104 -0.24 18.74 5.92
N LYS A 105 -1.12 17.81 6.29
CA LYS A 105 -2.12 18.00 7.36
C LYS A 105 -1.71 17.32 8.67
N TRP A 106 -0.40 17.16 8.94
CA TRP A 106 0.17 16.47 10.10
C TRP A 106 -0.42 16.88 11.44
N LYS A 107 -0.78 18.17 11.59
CA LYS A 107 -1.41 18.68 12.81
C LYS A 107 -2.73 17.95 13.20
N GLY A 108 -3.39 17.31 12.23
CA GLY A 108 -4.61 16.51 12.47
C GLY A 108 -4.36 15.09 13.00
N THR A 109 -3.10 14.64 12.99
CA THR A 109 -2.69 13.33 13.49
C THR A 109 -2.47 13.39 15.00
N ARG A 110 -2.97 12.40 15.76
CA ARG A 110 -2.75 12.21 17.20
C ARG A 110 -1.83 11.02 17.43
N ARG A 111 -1.24 10.89 18.63
CA ARG A 111 -0.36 9.75 19.00
C ARG A 111 -1.05 8.40 18.79
N TRP A 112 -2.28 8.25 19.26
CA TRP A 112 -3.03 7.01 19.10
C TRP A 112 -3.39 6.68 17.64
N HIS A 113 -3.51 7.70 16.75
CA HIS A 113 -3.64 7.46 15.30
C HIS A 113 -2.41 6.75 14.75
N ILE A 114 -1.21 7.12 15.24
CA ILE A 114 0.05 6.50 14.80
C ILE A 114 0.09 5.03 15.25
N ILE A 115 -0.28 4.76 16.49
CA ILE A 115 -0.32 3.40 17.02
C ILE A 115 -1.29 2.53 16.19
N ILE A 116 -2.51 3.00 15.95
CA ILE A 116 -3.50 2.27 15.15
C ILE A 116 -3.00 2.07 13.72
N ALA A 117 -2.40 3.10 13.10
CA ALA A 117 -1.89 3.00 11.73
C ALA A 117 -0.76 1.97 11.62
N VAL A 118 0.14 1.92 12.60
CA VAL A 118 1.22 0.92 12.66
C VAL A 118 0.64 -0.49 12.83
N LEU A 119 -0.29 -0.67 13.78
CA LEU A 119 -0.93 -1.96 13.98
C LEU A 119 -1.68 -2.44 12.73
N ALA A 120 -2.44 -1.56 12.09
CA ALA A 120 -3.15 -1.89 10.85
C ALA A 120 -2.20 -2.24 9.71
N ALA A 121 -1.07 -1.52 9.56
CA ALA A 121 -0.05 -1.82 8.58
C ALA A 121 0.64 -3.17 8.86
N LEU A 122 0.96 -3.47 10.12
CA LEU A 122 1.52 -4.76 10.51
C LEU A 122 0.54 -5.91 10.26
N THR A 123 -0.75 -5.73 10.61
CA THR A 123 -1.80 -6.72 10.30
C THR A 123 -1.89 -6.99 8.80
N LEU A 124 -1.84 -5.94 7.99
CA LEU A 124 -1.84 -6.09 6.52
C LEU A 124 -0.62 -6.89 6.05
N MET A 125 0.58 -6.68 6.63
CA MET A 125 1.79 -7.44 6.28
C MET A 125 1.69 -8.91 6.69
N VAL A 126 1.12 -9.20 7.87
CA VAL A 126 0.87 -10.59 8.29
C VAL A 126 -0.11 -11.29 7.35
N LEU A 127 -1.20 -10.61 6.98
CA LEU A 127 -2.16 -11.14 6.01
C LEU A 127 -1.53 -11.34 4.62
N SER A 128 -0.69 -10.40 4.18
CA SER A 128 0.08 -10.51 2.93
C SER A 128 1.00 -11.75 2.95
N GLY A 129 1.70 -11.98 4.07
CA GLY A 129 2.53 -13.17 4.22
C GLY A 129 1.75 -14.48 4.32
N TYR A 130 0.53 -14.45 4.85
CA TYR A 130 -0.33 -15.62 4.97
C TYR A 130 -1.00 -16.03 3.64
N TYR A 131 -1.43 -15.04 2.84
CA TYR A 131 -2.09 -15.25 1.56
C TYR A 131 -1.13 -15.23 0.35
N GLY A 132 0.14 -14.90 0.55
CA GLY A 132 1.16 -14.98 -0.49
C GLY A 132 1.53 -16.45 -0.74
N ASP A 133 1.33 -16.91 -1.97
CA ASP A 133 1.80 -18.22 -2.39
C ASP A 133 3.31 -18.20 -2.58
N GLU A 134 3.99 -19.03 -1.78
CA GLU A 134 5.36 -19.51 -1.92
C GLU A 134 6.57 -18.59 -1.72
N LEU A 135 7.58 -19.24 -1.12
CA LEU A 135 9.03 -19.05 -1.07
C LEU A 135 9.63 -18.22 0.09
N VAL A 136 10.62 -18.82 0.69
CA VAL A 136 11.45 -18.34 1.81
C VAL A 136 11.98 -16.90 1.61
N THR A 137 12.22 -16.48 0.37
CA THR A 137 12.65 -15.11 0.03
C THR A 137 11.58 -14.06 0.27
N GLU A 138 10.31 -14.40 0.16
CA GLU A 138 9.19 -13.48 0.38
C GLU A 138 8.93 -13.25 1.87
N TYR A 139 9.12 -14.26 2.70
CA TYR A 139 9.05 -14.10 4.16
C TYR A 139 10.06 -13.07 4.68
N MET A 140 11.28 -13.07 4.16
CA MET A 140 12.29 -12.09 4.55
C MET A 140 11.90 -10.67 4.15
N ALA A 141 11.31 -10.49 2.96
CA ALA A 141 10.82 -9.19 2.52
C ALA A 141 9.68 -8.66 3.42
N VAL A 142 8.74 -9.53 3.80
CA VAL A 142 7.66 -9.20 4.74
C VAL A 142 8.22 -8.81 6.10
N VAL A 143 9.15 -9.61 6.67
CA VAL A 143 9.78 -9.33 7.97
C VAL A 143 10.53 -7.99 7.94
N ILE A 144 11.33 -7.74 6.90
CA ILE A 144 12.07 -6.48 6.73
C ILE A 144 11.09 -5.31 6.63
N THR A 145 10.01 -5.44 5.87
CA THR A 145 8.96 -4.41 5.77
C THR A 145 8.31 -4.14 7.13
N MET A 146 8.01 -5.18 7.90
CA MET A 146 7.46 -5.02 9.26
C MET A 146 8.41 -4.28 10.20
N LEU A 147 9.73 -4.58 10.12
CA LEU A 147 10.75 -3.83 10.88
C LEU A 147 10.77 -2.35 10.48
N PHE A 148 10.72 -2.04 9.18
CA PHE A 148 10.63 -0.64 8.73
C PHE A 148 9.35 0.05 9.21
N ILE A 149 8.20 -0.64 9.21
CA ILE A 149 6.93 -0.10 9.75
C ILE A 149 7.11 0.28 11.22
N LEU A 150 7.72 -0.58 12.03
CA LEU A 150 8.00 -0.31 13.45
C LEU A 150 8.93 0.89 13.62
N VAL A 151 10.04 0.94 12.88
CA VAL A 151 10.98 2.06 12.92
C VAL A 151 10.29 3.37 12.55
N TYR A 152 9.53 3.41 11.46
CA TYR A 152 8.78 4.61 11.06
C TYR A 152 7.72 4.98 12.11
N GLY A 153 7.04 4.01 12.70
CA GLY A 153 6.10 4.23 13.80
C GLY A 153 6.75 4.94 14.98
N ILE A 154 7.92 4.44 15.42
CA ILE A 154 8.71 5.06 16.50
C ILE A 154 9.13 6.48 16.14
N LEU A 155 9.68 6.69 14.94
CA LEU A 155 10.09 8.02 14.47
C LEU A 155 8.93 9.01 14.44
N LEU A 156 7.76 8.59 13.94
CA LEU A 156 6.56 9.43 13.91
C LEU A 156 6.04 9.76 15.32
N LEU A 157 6.14 8.81 16.27
CA LEU A 157 5.80 9.05 17.68
C LEU A 157 6.78 10.05 18.31
N LEU A 158 8.09 9.89 18.09
CA LEU A 158 9.10 10.82 18.58
C LEU A 158 8.89 12.24 18.03
N LEU A 159 8.62 12.37 16.72
CA LEU A 159 8.26 13.65 16.10
C LEU A 159 7.00 14.28 16.71
N LYS A 160 6.07 13.45 17.21
CA LYS A 160 4.84 13.93 17.84
C LYS A 160 5.02 14.29 19.31
N ILE A 161 6.05 13.77 19.98
CA ILE A 161 6.39 14.01 21.38
C ILE A 161 7.36 15.20 21.48
N ALA A 162 8.25 15.37 20.51
CA ALA A 162 9.25 16.41 20.51
C ALA A 162 8.62 17.79 20.77
N PRO A 163 9.17 18.55 21.75
CA PRO A 163 8.66 19.88 22.04
C PRO A 163 8.81 20.74 20.79
N LYS A 164 7.74 21.46 20.41
CA LYS A 164 7.86 22.50 19.40
C LYS A 164 8.86 23.52 19.92
N LYS A 165 10.07 23.54 19.36
CA LYS A 165 10.88 24.74 19.49
C LYS A 165 10.08 25.89 18.85
N MET A 166 9.65 26.81 19.71
CA MET A 166 9.09 28.10 19.29
C MET A 166 10.11 28.82 18.42
#